data_35ad662c8ce746bbdb717f2cdfe4d481
#
_entry.id   35ad662c8ce746bbdb717f2cdfe4d481
#
_cell.length_a   1.000
_cell.length_b   1.000
_cell.length_c   1.000
_cell.angle_alpha   90.00
_cell.angle_beta   90.00
_cell.angle_gamma   90.00
#
_symmetry.space_group_name_H-M   'P 1'
#
loop_
_entity.id
_entity.type
_entity.pdbx_description
1 polymer ?
#
loop_
_entity_poly.entity_id
_entity_poly.type
_entity_poly.pdbx_seq_one_letter_code
_entity_poly.pdbx_strand_id
1 'polypeptide(L)'
;IEGILLVINKSEAVKRFDLPPDRIGDIVIISTENMTLGTSVDRHDLEALKEPLRSHGGLTEQEVPFIVNRKIDLPEVPNLRNYDAFFYASIAANT
;
A
#
# COMPACT_ATOMS: atom_id res chain seq x y z
N ILE A 1 5.88 13.55 16.09
CA ILE A 1 6.78 14.17 15.11
C ILE A 1 5.96 14.57 13.90
N GLU A 2 6.15 15.79 13.45
CA GLU A 2 5.49 16.30 12.26
C GLU A 2 5.82 15.44 11.03
N GLY A 3 4.82 15.12 10.24
CA GLY A 3 4.98 14.29 9.05
C GLY A 3 4.90 12.80 9.29
N ILE A 4 4.80 12.35 10.52
CA ILE A 4 4.61 10.95 10.88
C ILE A 4 3.17 10.73 11.33
N LEU A 5 2.46 9.85 10.63
CA LEU A 5 1.08 9.52 10.92
C LEU A 5 0.97 8.43 12.00
N LEU A 6 1.82 7.41 11.90
CA LEU A 6 1.69 6.21 12.71
C LEU A 6 3.06 5.57 12.93
N VAL A 7 3.30 5.12 14.15
CA VAL A 7 4.45 4.27 14.51
C VAL A 7 3.93 3.10 15.31
N ILE A 8 4.11 1.89 14.82
CA ILE A 8 3.64 0.68 15.48
C ILE A 8 4.70 -0.41 15.45
N ASN A 9 4.61 -1.33 16.39
CA ASN A 9 5.51 -2.48 16.45
C ASN A 9 5.07 -3.58 15.46
N LYS A 10 5.94 -4.57 15.28
CA LYS A 10 5.69 -5.70 14.38
C LYS A 10 4.36 -6.41 14.68
N SER A 11 4.07 -6.68 15.93
CA SER A 11 2.88 -7.41 16.34
C SER A 11 1.58 -6.70 15.93
N GLU A 12 1.53 -5.38 16.13
CA GLU A 12 0.39 -4.57 15.70
C GLU A 12 0.30 -4.47 14.19
N ALA A 13 1.43 -4.30 13.49
CA ALA A 13 1.46 -4.17 12.05
C ALA A 13 0.97 -5.45 11.35
N VAL A 14 1.36 -6.61 11.87
CA VAL A 14 0.89 -7.90 11.35
C VAL A 14 -0.62 -8.01 11.44
N LYS A 15 -1.20 -7.62 12.56
CA LYS A 15 -2.64 -7.68 12.77
C LYS A 15 -3.39 -6.64 11.95
N ARG A 16 -2.88 -5.42 11.92
CA ARG A 16 -3.57 -4.28 11.30
C ARG A 16 -3.51 -4.31 9.78
N PHE A 17 -2.38 -4.72 9.22
CA PHE A 17 -2.14 -4.69 7.78
C PHE A 17 -2.12 -6.06 7.13
N ASP A 18 -2.35 -7.12 7.90
CA ASP A 18 -2.35 -8.50 7.41
C ASP A 18 -1.05 -8.84 6.67
N LEU A 19 0.07 -8.51 7.29
CA LEU A 19 1.40 -8.74 6.74
C LEU A 19 2.05 -9.97 7.36
N PRO A 20 2.86 -10.72 6.57
CA PRO A 20 3.59 -11.87 7.11
C PRO A 20 4.68 -11.41 8.09
N PRO A 21 4.73 -11.98 9.30
CA PRO A 21 5.64 -11.52 10.34
C PRO A 21 7.12 -11.73 10.04
N ASP A 22 7.45 -12.67 9.17
CA ASP A 22 8.83 -12.95 8.75
C ASP A 22 9.36 -11.97 7.70
N ARG A 23 8.51 -11.09 7.17
CA ARG A 23 8.86 -10.17 6.09
C ARG A 23 8.65 -8.71 6.44
N ILE A 24 8.46 -8.42 7.71
CA ILE A 24 8.16 -7.08 8.20
C ILE A 24 9.22 -6.67 9.24
N GLY A 25 9.56 -5.39 9.28
CA GLY A 25 10.49 -4.84 10.27
C GLY A 25 9.93 -4.88 11.69
N ASP A 26 10.77 -4.62 12.66
CA ASP A 26 10.38 -4.59 14.07
C ASP A 26 9.49 -3.39 14.40
N ILE A 27 9.67 -2.31 13.66
CA ILE A 27 8.88 -1.08 13.78
C ILE A 27 8.43 -0.67 12.39
N VAL A 28 7.15 -0.32 12.28
CA VAL A 28 6.56 0.20 11.04
C VAL A 28 6.22 1.67 11.25
N ILE A 29 6.75 2.52 10.38
CA ILE A 29 6.54 3.96 10.41
C ILE A 29 5.81 4.36 9.13
N ILE A 30 4.71 5.09 9.29
CA ILE A 30 3.91 5.58 8.18
C ILE A 30 3.87 7.10 8.23
N SER A 31 4.22 7.73 7.12
CA SER A 31 4.17 9.17 6.97
C SER A 31 2.75 9.67 6.71
N THR A 32 2.55 10.96 6.91
CA THR A 32 1.32 11.63 6.48
C THR A 32 1.28 11.70 4.94
N GLU A 33 0.10 12.01 4.40
CA GLU A 33 -0.18 12.00 2.96
C GLU A 33 0.83 12.80 2.13
N ASN A 34 1.27 13.95 2.64
CA ASN A 34 2.13 14.87 1.90
C ASN A 34 3.61 14.76 2.26
N MET A 35 3.99 13.70 2.97
CA MET A 35 5.36 13.49 3.43
C MET A 35 5.89 12.15 2.96
N THR A 36 7.17 12.12 2.62
CA THR A 36 7.86 10.91 2.18
C THR A 36 9.09 10.68 3.06
N LEU A 37 9.30 9.43 3.45
CA LEU A 37 10.47 9.02 4.22
C LEU A 37 11.60 8.63 3.26
N GLY A 38 12.77 9.20 3.46
CA GLY A 38 13.95 8.92 2.67
C GLY A 38 15.17 8.66 3.54
N THR A 39 16.26 8.22 2.92
CA THR A 39 17.48 7.87 3.64
C THR A 39 18.29 9.10 4.09
N SER A 40 18.43 10.09 3.23
CA SER A 40 19.12 11.34 3.51
C SER A 40 18.81 12.39 2.46
N VAL A 41 18.97 13.65 2.82
CA VAL A 41 18.75 14.79 1.90
C VAL A 41 19.72 14.73 0.71
N ASP A 42 20.96 14.30 0.94
CA ASP A 42 22.00 14.23 -0.10
C ASP A 42 21.69 13.26 -1.23
N ARG A 43 20.82 12.28 -0.97
CA ARG A 43 20.45 11.26 -1.95
C ARG A 43 19.19 11.60 -2.71
N HIS A 44 18.52 12.69 -2.36
CA HIS A 44 17.24 13.09 -2.94
C HIS A 44 17.29 14.54 -3.38
N ASP A 45 17.43 14.75 -4.68
CA ASP A 45 17.41 16.10 -5.26
C ASP A 45 15.96 16.53 -5.50
N LEU A 46 15.32 17.07 -4.46
CA LEU A 46 13.94 17.51 -4.52
C LEU A 46 13.78 18.84 -5.31
N GLU A 47 14.85 19.63 -5.42
CA GLU A 47 14.82 20.89 -6.17
C GLU A 47 14.75 20.67 -7.67
N ALA A 48 15.23 19.53 -8.16
CA ALA A 48 15.15 19.17 -9.57
C ALA A 48 13.75 18.75 -10.01
N LEU A 49 12.83 18.51 -9.08
CA LEU A 49 11.46 18.09 -9.39
C LEU A 49 10.64 19.29 -9.88
N LYS A 50 10.05 19.15 -11.08
CA LYS A 50 9.14 20.14 -11.64
C LYS A 50 7.71 19.98 -11.14
N GLU A 51 7.38 18.81 -10.62
CA GLU A 51 6.09 18.43 -10.07
C GLU A 51 6.26 17.95 -8.63
N PRO A 52 5.20 17.97 -7.81
CA PRO A 52 5.26 17.38 -6.46
C PRO A 52 5.73 15.94 -6.52
N LEU A 53 6.57 15.56 -5.53
CA LEU A 53 7.03 14.18 -5.40
C LEU A 53 5.84 13.25 -5.20
N ARG A 54 5.82 12.18 -5.97
CA ARG A 54 4.82 11.12 -5.86
C ARG A 54 5.47 9.86 -5.29
N SER A 55 4.78 9.22 -4.39
CA SER A 55 5.23 7.99 -3.76
C SER A 55 4.05 7.03 -3.58
N HIS A 56 4.26 5.93 -2.91
CA HIS A 56 3.26 4.90 -2.73
C HIS A 56 3.41 4.23 -1.36
N GLY A 57 2.46 3.38 -1.01
CA GLY A 57 2.52 2.58 0.21
C GLY A 57 1.93 3.24 1.45
N GLY A 58 1.32 4.40 1.31
CA GLY A 58 0.66 5.07 2.42
C GLY A 58 -0.76 4.54 2.70
N LEU A 59 -1.28 4.81 3.88
CA LEU A 59 -2.65 4.43 4.26
C LEU A 59 -3.72 5.14 3.44
N THR A 60 -3.41 6.33 2.95
CA THR A 60 -4.33 7.13 2.11
C THR A 60 -4.49 6.58 0.69
N GLU A 61 -3.65 5.63 0.31
CA GLU A 61 -3.59 5.05 -1.04
C GLU A 61 -4.15 3.64 -1.10
N GLN A 62 -4.91 3.23 -0.10
CA GLN A 62 -5.46 1.87 -0.02
C GLN A 62 -6.62 1.63 -0.99
N GLU A 63 -7.39 2.67 -1.28
CA GLU A 63 -8.47 2.56 -2.24
C GLU A 63 -7.94 2.77 -3.66
N VAL A 64 -7.97 1.71 -4.45
CA VAL A 64 -7.49 1.71 -5.83
C VAL A 64 -8.54 1.09 -6.75
N PRO A 65 -8.57 1.48 -8.03
CA PRO A 65 -9.51 0.85 -8.97
C PRO A 65 -9.15 -0.62 -9.22
N PHE A 66 -10.20 -1.42 -9.36
CA PHE A 66 -10.10 -2.82 -9.78
C PHE A 66 -10.97 -3.00 -11.03
N ILE A 67 -10.33 -3.15 -12.19
CA ILE A 67 -10.99 -3.12 -13.48
C ILE A 67 -10.80 -4.47 -14.19
N VAL A 68 -11.91 -5.03 -14.69
CA VAL A 68 -11.91 -6.25 -15.48
C VAL A 68 -12.40 -5.91 -16.89
N ASN A 69 -11.78 -6.52 -17.90
CA ASN A 69 -12.08 -6.22 -19.31
C ASN A 69 -13.26 -6.99 -19.87
N ARG A 70 -13.95 -7.77 -19.06
CA ARG A 70 -15.16 -8.50 -19.44
C ARG A 70 -16.13 -8.59 -18.28
N LYS A 71 -17.41 -8.77 -18.59
CA LYS A 71 -18.43 -8.98 -17.58
C LYS A 71 -18.31 -10.41 -17.05
N ILE A 72 -18.09 -10.55 -15.76
CA ILE A 72 -18.04 -11.83 -15.06
C ILE A 72 -18.80 -11.72 -13.74
N ASP A 73 -19.38 -12.82 -13.30
CA ASP A 73 -20.00 -12.89 -11.98
C ASP A 73 -18.91 -13.18 -10.96
N LEU A 74 -18.57 -12.16 -10.19
CA LEU A 74 -17.57 -12.27 -9.16
C LEU A 74 -18.24 -12.46 -7.80
N PRO A 75 -17.73 -13.37 -6.96
CA PRO A 75 -18.21 -13.46 -5.59
C PRO A 75 -17.87 -12.18 -4.82
N GLU A 76 -18.77 -11.76 -3.96
CA GLU A 76 -18.52 -10.64 -3.08
C GLU A 76 -17.53 -11.06 -2.00
N VAL A 77 -16.43 -10.33 -1.91
CA VAL A 77 -15.42 -10.51 -0.87
C VAL A 77 -15.33 -9.20 -0.09
N PRO A 78 -15.66 -9.19 1.21
CA PRO A 78 -15.48 -7.99 2.01
C PRO A 78 -13.97 -7.69 2.16
N ASN A 79 -13.62 -6.41 2.14
CA ASN A 79 -12.23 -5.96 2.32
C ASN A 79 -11.25 -6.61 1.35
N LEU A 80 -11.46 -6.40 0.05
CA LEU A 80 -10.56 -6.88 -0.99
C LEU A 80 -9.11 -6.46 -0.73
N ARG A 81 -8.21 -7.41 -0.91
CA ARG A 81 -6.76 -7.19 -0.86
C ARG A 81 -6.18 -7.31 -2.27
N ASN A 82 -5.00 -6.74 -2.49
CA ASN A 82 -4.36 -6.83 -3.80
C ASN A 82 -4.07 -8.28 -4.24
N TYR A 83 -3.80 -9.18 -3.30
CA TYR A 83 -3.59 -10.59 -3.62
C TYR A 83 -4.87 -11.32 -4.05
N ASP A 84 -6.04 -10.79 -3.75
CA ASP A 84 -7.31 -11.35 -4.22
C ASP A 84 -7.47 -11.23 -5.74
N ALA A 85 -6.68 -10.38 -6.39
CA ALA A 85 -6.70 -10.23 -7.84
C ALA A 85 -6.42 -11.55 -8.56
N PHE A 86 -5.55 -12.40 -8.03
CA PHE A 86 -5.27 -13.72 -8.60
C PHE A 86 -6.48 -14.63 -8.57
N PHE A 87 -7.24 -14.60 -7.49
CA PHE A 87 -8.48 -15.37 -7.34
C PHE A 87 -9.52 -14.94 -8.39
N TYR A 88 -9.74 -13.64 -8.53
CA TYR A 88 -10.67 -13.11 -9.52
C TYR A 88 -10.21 -13.37 -10.96
N ALA A 89 -8.92 -13.22 -11.23
CA ALA A 89 -8.36 -13.53 -12.53
C ALA A 89 -8.54 -15.01 -12.89
N SER A 90 -8.39 -15.90 -11.92
CA SER A 90 -8.62 -17.33 -12.09
C SER A 90 -10.08 -17.63 -12.45
N ILE A 91 -11.04 -16.99 -11.80
CA ILE A 91 -12.47 -17.11 -12.13
C ILE A 91 -12.73 -16.62 -13.56
N ALA A 92 -12.19 -15.45 -13.91
CA ALA A 92 -12.37 -14.87 -15.24
C ALA A 92 -11.79 -15.74 -16.35
N ALA A 93 -10.64 -16.38 -16.11
CA ALA A 93 -9.98 -17.25 -17.08
C ALA A 93 -10.76 -18.56 -17.32
N ASN A 94 -11.56 -18.99 -16.35
CA ASN A 94 -12.31 -20.25 -16.42
C ASN A 94 -13.79 -20.08 -16.81
N THR A 95 -14.18 -18.88 -17.20
CA THR A 95 -15.57 -18.61 -17.66
C THR A 95 -15.68 -18.40 -19.16
#